data_4432e8a928dfbb09603afe383e5c6417
#
_entry.id   4432e8a928dfbb09603afe383e5c6417
#
_cell.length_a   1.000
_cell.length_b   1.000
_cell.length_c   1.000
_cell.angle_alpha   90.00
_cell.angle_beta   90.00
_cell.angle_gamma   90.00
#
_symmetry.space_group_name_H-M   'P 1'
#
loop_
_entity.id
_entity.type
_entity.pdbx_description
1 polymer ?
#
loop_
_entity_poly.entity_id
_entity_poly.type
_entity_poly.pdbx_seq_one_letter_code
_entity_poly.pdbx_strand_id
1 'polypeptide(L)'
;MVREFITAYDTRCNFNFYFHFRPRVVTSFSESVTTAFQLILQADSALLAIVARSLAVSACACLLASGVGLLLGAWIGAVQFRCRGVVLTLLNTFLAVPSVVVGLAVYLLLSRSGPLGFLGWLFSFKAMVLAQAILVLPVVAALTRQCIEDVQTRHGEQIQSLGAGPLMRSLLLAWDERYALLTVVIASFGRAISEVGAVMIVGGNIDGFTRVMTTAIALETSKGDLPLALALGLILLAVVLLLNALIGAVRHWRETRDSGDGGDSGLKQPLVAV
;
A
#
# COMPACT_ATOMS: atom_id res chain seq x y z
N MET A 1 52.78 -7.39 0.79
CA MET A 1 52.85 -6.55 2.00
C MET A 1 51.53 -6.40 2.74
N VAL A 2 50.52 -7.23 2.48
CA VAL A 2 49.23 -7.26 3.21
C VAL A 2 48.97 -8.64 3.86
N ARG A 3 49.83 -9.63 3.61
CA ARG A 3 49.67 -11.01 4.12
C ARG A 3 50.41 -11.30 5.45
N GLU A 4 51.24 -10.41 5.95
CA GLU A 4 52.05 -10.62 7.16
C GLU A 4 51.54 -9.89 8.41
N PHE A 5 50.42 -9.11 8.29
CA PHE A 5 49.88 -8.38 9.45
C PHE A 5 48.78 -9.13 10.20
N ILE A 6 48.40 -10.33 9.74
CA ILE A 6 47.28 -11.12 10.33
C ILE A 6 47.77 -12.21 11.29
N THR A 7 49.10 -12.43 11.39
CA THR A 7 49.68 -13.56 12.18
C THR A 7 50.17 -13.19 13.58
N ALA A 8 49.96 -11.98 14.06
CA ALA A 8 50.56 -11.53 15.33
C ALA A 8 49.56 -11.21 16.47
N TYR A 9 48.28 -11.59 16.37
CA TYR A 9 47.29 -11.35 17.44
C TYR A 9 46.44 -12.57 17.71
N ASP A 10 47.09 -13.71 18.05
CA ASP A 10 46.30 -14.83 18.57
C ASP A 10 47.15 -15.69 19.50
N THR A 11 47.05 -15.46 20.77
CA THR A 11 47.40 -16.48 21.77
C THR A 11 46.77 -16.25 23.16
N ARG A 12 45.61 -15.64 23.34
CA ARG A 12 44.94 -15.69 24.67
C ARG A 12 43.46 -15.35 24.72
N CYS A 13 42.65 -15.74 23.77
CA CYS A 13 41.19 -15.82 24.01
C CYS A 13 40.62 -16.98 23.21
N ASN A 14 40.47 -18.12 23.90
CA ASN A 14 39.78 -19.30 23.37
C ASN A 14 38.28 -19.03 23.29
N PHE A 15 37.86 -18.18 22.37
CA PHE A 15 36.45 -17.97 22.00
C PHE A 15 36.26 -18.69 20.67
N ASN A 16 35.89 -19.97 20.76
CA ASN A 16 35.51 -20.77 19.62
C ASN A 16 34.15 -20.22 19.07
N PHE A 17 34.24 -19.11 18.37
CA PHE A 17 33.13 -18.64 17.53
C PHE A 17 33.19 -19.47 16.23
N TYR A 18 32.68 -20.69 16.28
CA TYR A 18 32.34 -21.44 15.08
C TYR A 18 31.21 -20.70 14.40
N PHE A 19 31.55 -19.69 13.61
CA PHE A 19 30.71 -19.22 12.55
C PHE A 19 30.58 -20.39 11.56
N HIS A 20 29.56 -21.21 11.76
CA HIS A 20 29.14 -22.18 10.76
C HIS A 20 28.59 -21.38 9.58
N PHE A 21 29.50 -20.81 8.80
CA PHE A 21 29.18 -20.36 7.44
C PHE A 21 28.99 -21.66 6.63
N ARG A 22 27.79 -22.26 6.70
CA ARG A 22 27.36 -23.20 5.68
C ARG A 22 27.30 -22.38 4.39
N PRO A 23 28.16 -22.65 3.38
CA PRO A 23 27.91 -22.10 2.05
C PRO A 23 26.56 -22.69 1.64
N ARG A 24 25.49 -21.88 1.71
CA ARG A 24 24.23 -22.28 1.09
C ARG A 24 24.55 -22.37 -0.41
N VAL A 25 24.43 -23.59 -0.90
CA VAL A 25 24.51 -23.93 -2.31
C VAL A 25 23.62 -22.92 -3.02
N VAL A 26 24.18 -22.24 -4.02
CA VAL A 26 23.40 -21.40 -4.93
C VAL A 26 22.43 -22.35 -5.62
N THR A 27 21.22 -22.45 -5.08
CA THR A 27 20.16 -23.29 -5.66
C THR A 27 19.87 -22.75 -7.05
N SER A 28 19.80 -23.64 -8.02
CA SER A 28 19.42 -23.22 -9.38
C SER A 28 18.03 -22.55 -9.32
N PHE A 29 17.75 -21.62 -10.22
CA PHE A 29 16.46 -20.93 -10.25
C PHE A 29 15.27 -21.92 -10.21
N SER A 30 15.38 -23.06 -10.93
CA SER A 30 14.36 -24.10 -10.93
C SER A 30 14.16 -24.77 -9.57
N GLU A 31 15.24 -25.03 -8.81
CA GLU A 31 15.15 -25.59 -7.45
C GLU A 31 14.53 -24.59 -6.48
N SER A 32 14.89 -23.31 -6.59
CA SER A 32 14.28 -22.26 -5.76
C SER A 32 12.77 -22.14 -5.98
N VAL A 33 12.33 -22.20 -7.24
CA VAL A 33 10.90 -22.18 -7.59
C VAL A 33 10.15 -23.41 -7.08
N THR A 34 10.70 -24.61 -7.28
CA THR A 34 10.03 -25.83 -6.79
C THR A 34 9.94 -25.87 -5.27
N THR A 35 10.99 -25.45 -4.56
CA THR A 35 10.98 -25.36 -3.10
C THR A 35 10.00 -24.27 -2.62
N ALA A 36 9.90 -23.14 -3.31
CA ALA A 36 8.92 -22.09 -2.99
C ALA A 36 7.48 -22.61 -3.10
N PHE A 37 7.15 -23.36 -4.16
CA PHE A 37 5.84 -23.99 -4.29
C PHE A 37 5.55 -25.02 -3.18
N GLN A 38 6.54 -25.82 -2.80
CA GLN A 38 6.41 -26.75 -1.69
C GLN A 38 6.13 -26.04 -0.36
N LEU A 39 6.83 -24.95 -0.06
CA LEU A 39 6.61 -24.13 1.14
C LEU A 39 5.19 -23.54 1.17
N ILE A 40 4.67 -23.09 0.02
CA ILE A 40 3.30 -22.58 -0.08
C ILE A 40 2.28 -23.70 0.16
N LEU A 41 2.50 -24.89 -0.44
CA LEU A 41 1.59 -26.03 -0.29
C LEU A 41 1.58 -26.62 1.13
N GLN A 42 2.72 -26.61 1.81
CA GLN A 42 2.83 -27.06 3.20
C GLN A 42 2.17 -26.10 4.18
N ALA A 43 1.83 -24.87 3.74
CA ALA A 43 1.19 -23.83 4.54
C ALA A 43 1.87 -23.63 5.91
N ASP A 44 3.22 -23.48 5.90
CA ASP A 44 3.99 -23.31 7.13
C ASP A 44 3.39 -22.19 8.00
N SER A 45 3.23 -22.49 9.29
CA SER A 45 2.61 -21.57 10.26
C SER A 45 3.34 -20.22 10.34
N ALA A 46 4.67 -20.21 10.21
CA ALA A 46 5.47 -18.99 10.20
C ALA A 46 5.19 -18.14 8.95
N LEU A 47 5.09 -18.77 7.79
CA LEU A 47 4.76 -18.10 6.53
C LEU A 47 3.34 -17.50 6.59
N LEU A 48 2.36 -18.28 7.05
CA LEU A 48 0.97 -17.80 7.22
C LEU A 48 0.87 -16.64 8.20
N ALA A 49 1.63 -16.65 9.28
CA ALA A 49 1.66 -15.56 10.25
C ALA A 49 2.22 -14.25 9.63
N ILE A 50 3.25 -14.35 8.77
CA ILE A 50 3.79 -13.19 8.04
C ILE A 50 2.75 -12.64 7.06
N VAL A 51 2.07 -13.50 6.30
CA VAL A 51 1.02 -13.13 5.35
C VAL A 51 -0.14 -12.45 6.07
N ALA A 52 -0.66 -13.06 7.13
CA ALA A 52 -1.78 -12.53 7.91
C ALA A 52 -1.43 -11.14 8.51
N ARG A 53 -0.21 -10.97 9.03
CA ARG A 53 0.25 -9.69 9.57
C ARG A 53 0.36 -8.63 8.48
N SER A 54 0.88 -8.96 7.30
CA SER A 54 0.92 -8.04 6.16
C SER A 54 -0.46 -7.56 5.76
N LEU A 55 -1.41 -8.49 5.61
CA LEU A 55 -2.80 -8.16 5.28
C LEU A 55 -3.44 -7.30 6.36
N ALA A 56 -3.24 -7.63 7.64
CA ALA A 56 -3.81 -6.88 8.75
C ALA A 56 -3.27 -5.44 8.83
N VAL A 57 -1.94 -5.25 8.75
CA VAL A 57 -1.33 -3.90 8.76
C VAL A 57 -1.85 -3.07 7.60
N SER A 58 -1.82 -3.62 6.38
CA SER A 58 -2.25 -2.91 5.18
C SER A 58 -3.76 -2.63 5.18
N ALA A 59 -4.59 -3.55 5.69
CA ALA A 59 -6.03 -3.34 5.81
C ALA A 59 -6.35 -2.23 6.82
N CYS A 60 -5.75 -2.27 8.01
CA CYS A 60 -5.95 -1.22 9.01
C CYS A 60 -5.48 0.15 8.51
N ALA A 61 -4.32 0.22 7.85
CA ALA A 61 -3.80 1.46 7.29
C ALA A 61 -4.69 2.00 6.17
N CYS A 62 -5.14 1.12 5.27
CA CYS A 62 -6.04 1.48 4.18
C CYS A 62 -7.40 1.96 4.69
N LEU A 63 -7.99 1.31 5.70
CA LEU A 63 -9.25 1.74 6.30
C LEU A 63 -9.14 3.13 6.93
N LEU A 64 -8.08 3.38 7.71
CA LEU A 64 -7.82 4.69 8.31
C LEU A 64 -7.61 5.77 7.25
N ALA A 65 -6.76 5.48 6.25
CA ALA A 65 -6.48 6.40 5.15
C ALA A 65 -7.73 6.67 4.30
N SER A 66 -8.56 5.65 4.06
CA SER A 66 -9.80 5.79 3.29
C SER A 66 -10.85 6.60 4.03
N GLY A 67 -11.00 6.42 5.35
CA GLY A 67 -11.94 7.20 6.15
C GLY A 67 -11.70 8.71 6.03
N VAL A 68 -10.45 9.13 6.08
CA VAL A 68 -10.07 10.54 5.95
C VAL A 68 -9.91 10.95 4.49
N GLY A 69 -9.23 10.14 3.68
CA GLY A 69 -8.87 10.45 2.29
C GLY A 69 -10.08 10.56 1.35
N LEU A 70 -11.12 9.72 1.53
CA LEU A 70 -12.36 9.83 0.75
C LEU A 70 -13.09 11.14 1.03
N LEU A 71 -13.19 11.54 2.30
CA LEU A 71 -13.84 12.80 2.67
C LEU A 71 -13.06 14.01 2.14
N LEU A 72 -11.74 14.02 2.33
CA LEU A 72 -10.88 15.10 1.82
C LEU A 72 -10.91 15.17 0.29
N GLY A 73 -10.77 14.04 -0.39
CA GLY A 73 -10.79 13.97 -1.84
C GLY A 73 -12.12 14.39 -2.44
N ALA A 74 -13.24 13.94 -1.85
CA ALA A 74 -14.58 14.36 -2.29
C ALA A 74 -14.81 15.86 -2.10
N TRP A 75 -14.38 16.42 -0.98
CA TRP A 75 -14.49 17.84 -0.72
C TRP A 75 -13.64 18.68 -1.69
N ILE A 76 -12.36 18.30 -1.90
CA ILE A 76 -11.46 18.99 -2.84
C ILE A 76 -11.97 18.89 -4.28
N GLY A 77 -12.57 17.75 -4.67
CA GLY A 77 -13.15 17.54 -6.00
C GLY A 77 -14.41 18.34 -6.26
N ALA A 78 -15.31 18.44 -5.26
CA ALA A 78 -16.61 19.08 -5.39
C ALA A 78 -16.59 20.60 -5.21
N VAL A 79 -15.60 21.17 -4.49
CA VAL A 79 -15.59 22.56 -4.06
C VAL A 79 -14.47 23.35 -4.71
N GLN A 80 -14.81 24.54 -5.23
CA GLN A 80 -13.83 25.51 -5.72
C GLN A 80 -13.53 26.52 -4.60
N PHE A 81 -12.27 26.61 -4.19
CA PHE A 81 -11.81 27.55 -3.16
C PHE A 81 -10.48 28.23 -3.55
N ARG A 82 -10.21 29.38 -2.96
CA ARG A 82 -9.14 30.29 -3.39
C ARG A 82 -7.73 29.66 -3.37
N CYS A 83 -7.46 28.74 -2.43
CA CYS A 83 -6.16 28.08 -2.29
C CYS A 83 -6.11 26.67 -2.90
N ARG A 84 -7.09 26.31 -3.73
CA ARG A 84 -7.22 24.95 -4.31
C ARG A 84 -5.95 24.52 -5.05
N GLY A 85 -5.32 25.42 -5.83
CA GLY A 85 -4.08 25.13 -6.55
C GLY A 85 -2.93 24.73 -5.62
N VAL A 86 -2.78 25.42 -4.49
CA VAL A 86 -1.75 25.09 -3.48
C VAL A 86 -2.00 23.69 -2.87
N VAL A 87 -3.26 23.41 -2.50
CA VAL A 87 -3.64 22.11 -1.94
C VAL A 87 -3.38 20.97 -2.94
N LEU A 88 -3.69 21.18 -4.23
CA LEU A 88 -3.41 20.19 -5.28
C LEU A 88 -1.91 19.98 -5.48
N THR A 89 -1.12 21.05 -5.46
CA THR A 89 0.35 20.94 -5.54
C THR A 89 0.91 20.18 -4.36
N LEU A 90 0.46 20.46 -3.14
CA LEU A 90 0.87 19.72 -1.95
C LEU A 90 0.46 18.24 -2.05
N LEU A 91 -0.77 17.96 -2.45
CA LEU A 91 -1.26 16.58 -2.60
C LEU A 91 -0.41 15.80 -3.61
N ASN A 92 -0.11 16.40 -4.77
CA ASN A 92 0.74 15.79 -5.78
C ASN A 92 2.20 15.63 -5.28
N THR A 93 2.71 16.56 -4.49
CA THR A 93 4.02 16.45 -3.87
C THR A 93 4.06 15.25 -2.91
N PHE A 94 3.03 15.08 -2.08
CA PHE A 94 2.94 13.94 -1.15
C PHE A 94 2.85 12.59 -1.88
N LEU A 95 2.27 12.53 -3.08
CA LEU A 95 2.29 11.31 -3.91
C LEU A 95 3.70 10.92 -4.36
N ALA A 96 4.58 11.91 -4.57
CA ALA A 96 5.95 11.70 -5.04
C ALA A 96 6.97 11.52 -3.90
N VAL A 97 6.58 11.72 -2.63
CA VAL A 97 7.49 11.59 -1.49
C VAL A 97 7.99 10.15 -1.36
N PRO A 98 9.32 9.93 -1.27
CA PRO A 98 9.86 8.60 -1.04
C PRO A 98 9.37 8.03 0.30
N SER A 99 8.90 6.78 0.28
CA SER A 99 8.34 6.13 1.46
C SER A 99 9.34 6.02 2.62
N VAL A 100 10.64 5.87 2.30
CA VAL A 100 11.73 5.86 3.27
C VAL A 100 11.80 7.18 4.06
N VAL A 101 11.55 8.32 3.41
CA VAL A 101 11.55 9.65 4.06
C VAL A 101 10.37 9.75 5.04
N VAL A 102 9.18 9.29 4.63
CA VAL A 102 8.01 9.24 5.52
C VAL A 102 8.27 8.30 6.70
N GLY A 103 8.84 7.12 6.43
CA GLY A 103 9.23 6.18 7.49
C GLY A 103 10.21 6.78 8.48
N LEU A 104 11.22 7.51 8.00
CA LEU A 104 12.18 8.21 8.86
C LEU A 104 11.51 9.32 9.68
N ALA A 105 10.63 10.11 9.08
CA ALA A 105 9.89 11.14 9.78
C ALA A 105 9.02 10.57 10.91
N VAL A 106 8.27 9.50 10.61
CA VAL A 106 7.45 8.80 11.62
C VAL A 106 8.32 8.17 12.70
N TYR A 107 9.47 7.58 12.33
CA TYR A 107 10.44 7.05 13.28
C TYR A 107 10.92 8.12 14.25
N LEU A 108 11.34 9.29 13.75
CA LEU A 108 11.81 10.40 14.59
C LEU A 108 10.69 10.94 15.50
N LEU A 109 9.45 11.01 15.00
CA LEU A 109 8.29 11.42 15.80
C LEU A 109 8.00 10.47 16.95
N LEU A 110 8.11 9.15 16.71
CA LEU A 110 7.78 8.10 17.68
C LEU A 110 8.98 7.66 18.52
N SER A 111 10.21 8.13 18.23
CA SER A 111 11.40 7.80 19.00
C SER A 111 11.32 8.36 20.43
N ARG A 112 12.09 7.80 21.35
CA ARG A 112 12.08 8.24 22.77
C ARG A 112 12.39 9.72 22.94
N SER A 113 13.21 10.29 22.07
CA SER A 113 13.53 11.72 22.03
C SER A 113 12.55 12.56 21.20
N GLY A 114 11.60 11.93 20.51
CA GLY A 114 10.62 12.60 19.68
C GLY A 114 9.38 13.07 20.44
N PRO A 115 8.58 13.95 19.85
CA PRO A 115 7.40 14.55 20.50
C PRO A 115 6.31 13.53 20.85
N LEU A 116 6.23 12.40 20.14
CA LEU A 116 5.28 11.31 20.40
C LEU A 116 5.92 10.09 21.05
N GLY A 117 7.15 10.21 21.56
CA GLY A 117 7.90 9.12 22.21
C GLY A 117 7.20 8.54 23.43
N PHE A 118 6.37 9.32 24.12
CA PHE A 118 5.58 8.88 25.27
C PHE A 118 4.57 7.79 24.92
N LEU A 119 4.17 7.63 23.65
CA LEU A 119 3.25 6.59 23.22
C LEU A 119 3.90 5.19 23.20
N GLY A 120 5.22 5.09 23.13
CA GLY A 120 5.94 3.82 23.08
C GLY A 120 5.57 2.92 21.88
N TRP A 121 5.12 3.50 20.77
CA TRP A 121 4.62 2.74 19.60
C TRP A 121 5.70 2.28 18.65
N LEU A 122 6.92 2.83 18.73
CA LEU A 122 7.99 2.45 17.82
C LEU A 122 8.23 0.93 17.84
N PHE A 123 8.52 0.36 16.66
CA PHE A 123 8.68 -1.07 16.45
C PHE A 123 7.43 -1.90 16.81
N SER A 124 6.25 -1.36 16.61
CA SER A 124 5.00 -2.05 16.85
C SER A 124 4.09 -2.05 15.62
N PHE A 125 3.06 -2.90 15.68
CA PHE A 125 1.98 -2.93 14.68
C PHE A 125 1.35 -1.53 14.46
N LYS A 126 1.12 -0.77 15.54
CA LYS A 126 0.52 0.58 15.49
C LYS A 126 1.37 1.57 14.71
N ALA A 127 2.69 1.52 14.89
CA ALA A 127 3.62 2.39 14.16
C ALA A 127 3.64 2.07 12.66
N MET A 128 3.62 0.79 12.29
CA MET A 128 3.54 0.37 10.89
C MET A 128 2.23 0.84 10.23
N VAL A 129 1.10 0.67 10.92
CA VAL A 129 -0.22 1.15 10.45
C VAL A 129 -0.21 2.66 10.27
N LEU A 130 0.35 3.43 11.21
CA LEU A 130 0.44 4.88 11.12
C LEU A 130 1.27 5.33 9.91
N ALA A 131 2.45 4.75 9.73
CA ALA A 131 3.33 5.09 8.61
C ALA A 131 2.69 4.77 7.25
N GLN A 132 2.07 3.61 7.11
CA GLN A 132 1.33 3.25 5.90
C GLN A 132 0.10 4.14 5.67
N ALA A 133 -0.66 4.48 6.72
CA ALA A 133 -1.82 5.35 6.59
C ALA A 133 -1.42 6.75 6.08
N ILE A 134 -0.30 7.31 6.56
CA ILE A 134 0.22 8.59 6.08
C ILE A 134 0.59 8.52 4.58
N LEU A 135 1.15 7.40 4.12
CA LEU A 135 1.51 7.21 2.70
C LEU A 135 0.30 6.98 1.80
N VAL A 136 -0.70 6.26 2.29
CA VAL A 136 -1.88 5.87 1.50
C VAL A 136 -2.90 7.00 1.43
N LEU A 137 -3.00 7.83 2.47
CA LEU A 137 -3.96 8.94 2.55
C LEU A 137 -3.92 9.88 1.32
N PRO A 138 -2.76 10.41 0.88
CA PRO A 138 -2.72 11.27 -0.30
C PRO A 138 -3.12 10.54 -1.58
N VAL A 139 -2.87 9.23 -1.67
CA VAL A 139 -3.28 8.41 -2.82
C VAL A 139 -4.80 8.30 -2.88
N VAL A 140 -5.44 7.95 -1.76
CA VAL A 140 -6.91 7.89 -1.67
C VAL A 140 -7.51 9.25 -1.98
N ALA A 141 -7.00 10.33 -1.38
CA ALA A 141 -7.53 11.67 -1.58
C ALA A 141 -7.40 12.14 -3.04
N ALA A 142 -6.25 11.87 -3.69
CA ALA A 142 -6.03 12.26 -5.09
C ALA A 142 -6.94 11.49 -6.06
N LEU A 143 -7.05 10.17 -5.91
CA LEU A 143 -7.90 9.35 -6.77
C LEU A 143 -9.39 9.67 -6.55
N THR A 144 -9.81 9.85 -5.30
CA THR A 144 -11.18 10.28 -4.99
C THR A 144 -11.50 11.63 -5.61
N ARG A 145 -10.59 12.60 -5.48
CA ARG A 145 -10.73 13.91 -6.11
C ARG A 145 -10.97 13.78 -7.62
N GLN A 146 -10.16 12.98 -8.31
CA GLN A 146 -10.31 12.78 -9.76
C GLN A 146 -11.69 12.20 -10.09
N CYS A 147 -12.13 11.15 -9.40
CA CYS A 147 -13.47 10.58 -9.60
C CYS A 147 -14.59 11.61 -9.43
N ILE A 148 -14.50 12.45 -8.38
CA ILE A 148 -15.52 13.46 -8.09
C ILE A 148 -15.49 14.61 -9.11
N GLU A 149 -14.31 15.04 -9.57
CA GLU A 149 -14.18 16.06 -10.61
C GLU A 149 -14.81 15.61 -11.93
N ASP A 150 -14.59 14.36 -12.33
CA ASP A 150 -15.17 13.80 -13.56
C ASP A 150 -16.71 13.81 -13.53
N VAL A 151 -17.31 13.52 -12.38
CA VAL A 151 -18.77 13.56 -12.22
C VAL A 151 -19.29 14.98 -12.04
N GLN A 152 -18.53 15.82 -11.36
CA GLN A 152 -18.83 17.22 -11.19
C GLN A 152 -18.97 17.93 -12.54
N THR A 153 -18.17 17.60 -13.55
CA THR A 153 -18.26 18.15 -14.90
C THR A 153 -19.53 17.71 -15.62
N ARG A 154 -20.08 16.53 -15.29
CA ARG A 154 -21.28 15.96 -15.94
C ARG A 154 -22.60 16.40 -15.26
N HIS A 155 -22.65 16.38 -13.92
CA HIS A 155 -23.87 16.56 -13.14
C HIS A 155 -23.85 17.74 -12.17
N GLY A 156 -22.72 18.50 -12.12
CA GLY A 156 -22.53 19.56 -11.14
C GLY A 156 -23.55 20.69 -11.21
N GLU A 157 -23.96 21.09 -12.40
CA GLU A 157 -24.96 22.14 -12.62
C GLU A 157 -26.34 21.72 -12.12
N GLN A 158 -26.73 20.45 -12.34
CA GLN A 158 -27.99 19.91 -11.86
C GLN A 158 -28.10 19.92 -10.34
N ILE A 159 -27.04 19.46 -9.66
CA ILE A 159 -26.99 19.44 -8.19
C ILE A 159 -26.95 20.84 -7.61
N GLN A 160 -26.29 21.78 -8.29
CA GLN A 160 -26.23 23.18 -7.87
C GLN A 160 -27.59 23.88 -8.00
N SER A 161 -28.36 23.57 -9.04
CA SER A 161 -29.70 24.11 -9.25
C SER A 161 -30.71 23.66 -8.19
N LEU A 162 -30.45 22.51 -7.55
CA LEU A 162 -31.23 21.98 -6.40
C LEU A 162 -30.88 22.69 -5.07
N GLY A 163 -29.99 23.69 -5.06
CA GLY A 163 -29.62 24.46 -3.86
C GLY A 163 -28.75 23.70 -2.86
N ALA A 164 -28.12 22.58 -3.27
CA ALA A 164 -27.27 21.79 -2.39
C ALA A 164 -26.01 22.58 -1.99
N GLY A 165 -25.76 22.74 -0.69
CA GLY A 165 -24.54 23.34 -0.15
C GLY A 165 -23.30 22.50 -0.46
N PRO A 166 -22.07 23.06 -0.32
CA PRO A 166 -20.83 22.43 -0.76
C PRO A 166 -20.58 21.07 -0.11
N LEU A 167 -20.89 20.89 1.16
CA LEU A 167 -20.77 19.62 1.88
C LEU A 167 -21.79 18.58 1.38
N MET A 168 -23.04 18.96 1.25
CA MET A 168 -24.11 18.07 0.74
C MET A 168 -23.78 17.62 -0.68
N ARG A 169 -23.30 18.51 -1.53
CA ARG A 169 -22.87 18.22 -2.90
C ARG A 169 -21.73 17.20 -2.94
N SER A 170 -20.70 17.36 -2.11
CA SER A 170 -19.60 16.40 -2.06
C SER A 170 -20.06 15.02 -1.60
N LEU A 171 -20.98 14.94 -0.64
CA LEU A 171 -21.55 13.67 -0.16
C LEU A 171 -22.45 13.01 -1.20
N LEU A 172 -23.30 13.78 -1.89
CA LEU A 172 -24.17 13.26 -2.95
C LEU A 172 -23.34 12.69 -4.11
N LEU A 173 -22.32 13.44 -4.58
CA LEU A 173 -21.42 12.97 -5.63
C LEU A 173 -20.63 11.73 -5.20
N ALA A 174 -20.17 11.67 -3.94
CA ALA A 174 -19.48 10.52 -3.41
C ALA A 174 -20.40 9.29 -3.31
N TRP A 175 -21.68 9.49 -2.96
CA TRP A 175 -22.66 8.41 -2.92
C TRP A 175 -22.98 7.88 -4.32
N ASP A 176 -23.13 8.76 -5.28
CA ASP A 176 -23.37 8.40 -6.69
C ASP A 176 -22.20 7.57 -7.23
N GLU A 177 -20.96 7.98 -6.97
CA GLU A 177 -19.74 7.30 -7.40
C GLU A 177 -19.21 6.23 -6.42
N ARG A 178 -20.04 5.72 -5.52
CA ARG A 178 -19.61 4.75 -4.49
C ARG A 178 -18.85 3.53 -5.04
N TYR A 179 -19.17 3.07 -6.25
CA TYR A 179 -18.46 1.94 -6.88
C TYR A 179 -17.08 2.33 -7.42
N ALA A 180 -16.94 3.53 -7.97
CA ALA A 180 -15.63 4.06 -8.35
C ALA A 180 -14.77 4.29 -7.09
N LEU A 181 -15.38 4.82 -6.03
CA LEU A 181 -14.68 5.01 -4.74
C LEU A 181 -14.28 3.67 -4.09
N LEU A 182 -15.09 2.62 -4.23
CA LEU A 182 -14.69 1.27 -3.82
C LEU A 182 -13.45 0.80 -4.59
N THR A 183 -13.39 1.06 -5.90
CA THR A 183 -12.21 0.76 -6.73
C THR A 183 -10.97 1.52 -6.24
N VAL A 184 -11.13 2.80 -5.84
CA VAL A 184 -10.05 3.61 -5.24
C VAL A 184 -9.52 2.96 -3.96
N VAL A 185 -10.40 2.49 -3.08
CA VAL A 185 -10.01 1.82 -1.82
C VAL A 185 -9.24 0.53 -2.10
N ILE A 186 -9.73 -0.31 -3.02
CA ILE A 186 -9.06 -1.58 -3.37
C ILE A 186 -7.69 -1.31 -4.01
N ALA A 187 -7.57 -0.33 -4.91
CA ALA A 187 -6.30 0.06 -5.51
C ALA A 187 -5.31 0.60 -4.47
N SER A 188 -5.80 1.40 -3.52
CA SER A 188 -5.00 1.94 -2.42
C SER A 188 -4.53 0.85 -1.45
N PHE A 189 -5.32 -0.20 -1.22
CA PHE A 189 -4.90 -1.37 -0.47
C PHE A 189 -3.77 -2.12 -1.19
N GLY A 190 -3.85 -2.29 -2.51
CA GLY A 190 -2.76 -2.86 -3.32
C GLY A 190 -1.46 -2.05 -3.19
N ARG A 191 -1.56 -0.71 -3.14
CA ARG A 191 -0.41 0.16 -2.88
C ARG A 191 0.14 0.00 -1.46
N ALA A 192 -0.74 -0.13 -0.45
CA ALA A 192 -0.34 -0.33 0.94
C ALA A 192 0.41 -1.65 1.15
N ILE A 193 -0.10 -2.77 0.60
CA ILE A 193 0.49 -4.10 0.83
C ILE A 193 1.86 -4.26 0.17
N SER A 194 2.15 -3.49 -0.88
CA SER A 194 3.44 -3.50 -1.58
C SER A 194 4.49 -2.59 -0.95
N GLU A 195 4.16 -1.87 0.15
CA GLU A 195 5.07 -0.93 0.80
C GLU A 195 6.18 -1.66 1.57
N VAL A 196 7.43 -1.22 1.35
CA VAL A 196 8.63 -1.79 1.99
C VAL A 196 9.31 -0.79 2.91
N GLY A 197 9.63 0.40 2.38
CA GLY A 197 10.57 1.34 2.98
C GLY A 197 10.14 1.87 4.34
N ALA A 198 8.95 2.45 4.41
CA ALA A 198 8.43 3.02 5.65
C ALA A 198 8.22 1.94 6.71
N VAL A 199 7.63 0.80 6.32
CA VAL A 199 7.33 -0.30 7.24
C VAL A 199 8.61 -0.91 7.81
N MET A 200 9.68 -1.01 7.00
CA MET A 200 10.97 -1.53 7.43
C MET A 200 11.61 -0.63 8.50
N ILE A 201 11.58 0.69 8.29
CA ILE A 201 12.16 1.66 9.23
C ILE A 201 11.40 1.67 10.55
N VAL A 202 10.06 1.78 10.49
CA VAL A 202 9.22 1.98 11.67
C VAL A 202 8.93 0.67 12.41
N GLY A 203 8.87 -0.45 11.66
CA GLY A 203 8.60 -1.78 12.20
C GLY A 203 9.83 -2.54 12.68
N GLY A 204 11.02 -2.25 12.12
CA GLY A 204 12.28 -2.94 12.48
C GLY A 204 12.37 -4.41 12.07
N ASN A 205 11.41 -4.93 11.31
CA ASN A 205 11.39 -6.31 10.77
C ASN A 205 11.66 -7.42 11.81
N ILE A 206 11.08 -7.26 13.03
CA ILE A 206 11.27 -8.18 14.16
C ILE A 206 10.48 -9.46 13.91
N ASP A 207 11.13 -10.61 14.03
CA ASP A 207 10.52 -11.92 13.83
C ASP A 207 9.39 -12.17 14.81
N GLY A 208 8.32 -12.78 14.34
CA GLY A 208 7.13 -13.06 15.14
C GLY A 208 6.31 -11.82 15.53
N PHE A 209 6.83 -10.60 15.36
CA PHE A 209 6.20 -9.38 15.88
C PHE A 209 5.86 -8.33 14.81
N THR A 210 6.83 -7.83 14.05
CA THR A 210 6.62 -6.77 13.05
C THR A 210 7.03 -7.17 11.64
N ARG A 211 7.52 -8.41 11.45
CA ARG A 211 7.88 -8.90 10.12
C ARG A 211 6.64 -9.07 9.24
N VAL A 212 6.66 -8.44 8.08
CA VAL A 212 5.62 -8.52 7.02
C VAL A 212 6.23 -9.08 5.73
N MET A 213 5.41 -9.45 4.75
CA MET A 213 5.88 -10.09 3.51
C MET A 213 6.99 -9.29 2.82
N THR A 214 6.79 -8.01 2.60
CA THR A 214 7.74 -7.15 1.88
C THR A 214 9.07 -7.00 2.61
N THR A 215 9.06 -6.85 3.93
CA THR A 215 10.28 -6.76 4.74
C THR A 215 10.97 -8.12 4.91
N ALA A 216 10.21 -9.21 4.93
CA ALA A 216 10.74 -10.57 4.93
C ALA A 216 11.43 -10.89 3.60
N ILE A 217 10.81 -10.56 2.44
CA ILE A 217 11.44 -10.73 1.12
C ILE A 217 12.79 -10.03 1.07
N ALA A 218 12.86 -8.76 1.49
CA ALA A 218 14.11 -8.00 1.50
C ALA A 218 15.19 -8.65 2.39
N LEU A 219 14.80 -9.12 3.58
CA LEU A 219 15.71 -9.77 4.51
C LEU A 219 16.20 -11.13 3.99
N GLU A 220 15.29 -12.00 3.54
CA GLU A 220 15.66 -13.34 3.11
C GLU A 220 16.48 -13.31 1.80
N THR A 221 16.20 -12.35 0.92
CA THR A 221 17.07 -12.07 -0.24
C THR A 221 18.48 -11.68 0.20
N SER A 222 18.61 -10.82 1.20
CA SER A 222 19.94 -10.40 1.71
C SER A 222 20.70 -11.53 2.42
N LYS A 223 19.99 -12.49 3.00
CA LYS A 223 20.57 -13.70 3.60
C LYS A 223 20.91 -14.78 2.58
N GLY A 224 20.44 -14.66 1.34
CA GLY A 224 20.58 -15.66 0.29
C GLY A 224 19.58 -16.82 0.38
N ASP A 225 18.50 -16.69 1.19
CA ASP A 225 17.38 -17.65 1.24
C ASP A 225 16.36 -17.35 0.13
N LEU A 226 16.78 -17.62 -1.10
CA LEU A 226 15.99 -17.32 -2.28
C LEU A 226 14.66 -18.10 -2.34
N PRO A 227 14.57 -19.38 -1.93
CA PRO A 227 13.30 -20.12 -1.94
C PRO A 227 12.21 -19.48 -1.08
N LEU A 228 12.53 -19.06 0.15
CA LEU A 228 11.58 -18.41 1.04
C LEU A 228 11.20 -17.01 0.53
N ALA A 229 12.17 -16.23 0.04
CA ALA A 229 11.91 -14.93 -0.57
C ALA A 229 10.98 -15.05 -1.79
N LEU A 230 11.20 -16.05 -2.66
CA LEU A 230 10.35 -16.33 -3.81
C LEU A 230 8.93 -16.77 -3.40
N ALA A 231 8.81 -17.64 -2.39
CA ALA A 231 7.51 -18.09 -1.88
C ALA A 231 6.66 -16.89 -1.41
N LEU A 232 7.24 -16.02 -0.59
CA LEU A 232 6.57 -14.80 -0.13
C LEU A 232 6.25 -13.83 -1.28
N GLY A 233 7.16 -13.71 -2.25
CA GLY A 233 6.97 -12.88 -3.46
C GLY A 233 5.82 -13.39 -4.34
N LEU A 234 5.71 -14.70 -4.53
CA LEU A 234 4.60 -15.32 -5.29
C LEU A 234 3.26 -15.14 -4.59
N ILE A 235 3.22 -15.28 -3.26
CA ILE A 235 2.00 -15.01 -2.48
C ILE A 235 1.60 -13.53 -2.60
N LEU A 236 2.55 -12.62 -2.46
CA LEU A 236 2.29 -11.18 -2.62
C LEU A 236 1.75 -10.86 -4.02
N LEU A 237 2.37 -11.44 -5.06
CA LEU A 237 1.91 -11.28 -6.44
C LEU A 237 0.51 -11.85 -6.64
N ALA A 238 0.20 -13.00 -6.09
CA ALA A 238 -1.13 -13.61 -6.14
C ALA A 238 -2.19 -12.71 -5.46
N VAL A 239 -1.86 -12.13 -4.30
CA VAL A 239 -2.76 -11.17 -3.61
C VAL A 239 -3.01 -9.94 -4.47
N VAL A 240 -1.95 -9.34 -5.05
CA VAL A 240 -2.08 -8.16 -5.92
C VAL A 240 -2.88 -8.50 -7.18
N LEU A 241 -2.67 -9.68 -7.77
CA LEU A 241 -3.44 -10.16 -8.93
C LEU A 241 -4.93 -10.31 -8.59
N LEU A 242 -5.23 -10.91 -7.43
CA LEU A 242 -6.59 -11.06 -6.93
C LEU A 242 -7.28 -9.70 -6.74
N LEU A 243 -6.58 -8.73 -6.17
CA LEU A 243 -7.10 -7.37 -6.01
C LEU A 243 -7.40 -6.71 -7.35
N ASN A 244 -6.50 -6.83 -8.34
CA ASN A 244 -6.73 -6.29 -9.68
C ASN A 244 -7.90 -6.99 -10.39
N ALA A 245 -8.03 -8.30 -10.24
CA ALA A 245 -9.19 -9.05 -10.74
C ALA A 245 -10.50 -8.57 -10.10
N LEU A 246 -10.49 -8.31 -8.79
CA LEU A 246 -11.64 -7.74 -8.08
C LEU A 246 -12.01 -6.35 -8.60
N ILE A 247 -11.02 -5.48 -8.83
CA ILE A 247 -11.24 -4.16 -9.46
C ILE A 247 -11.90 -4.33 -10.83
N GLY A 248 -11.38 -5.24 -11.66
CA GLY A 248 -11.96 -5.55 -12.99
C GLY A 248 -13.41 -6.02 -12.89
N ALA A 249 -13.71 -6.92 -11.95
CA ALA A 249 -15.06 -7.42 -11.72
C ALA A 249 -16.02 -6.31 -11.27
N VAL A 250 -15.62 -5.43 -10.36
CA VAL A 250 -16.42 -4.30 -9.90
C VAL A 250 -16.72 -3.32 -11.06
N ARG A 251 -15.72 -3.02 -11.89
CA ARG A 251 -15.91 -2.16 -13.08
C ARG A 251 -16.88 -2.78 -14.08
N HIS A 252 -16.68 -4.04 -14.43
CA HIS A 252 -17.54 -4.75 -15.38
C HIS A 252 -18.99 -4.82 -14.88
N TRP A 253 -19.18 -5.10 -13.58
CA TRP A 253 -20.52 -5.11 -12.99
C TRP A 253 -21.22 -3.75 -13.01
N ARG A 254 -20.47 -2.65 -12.86
CA ARG A 254 -20.99 -1.28 -13.03
C ARG A 254 -21.45 -1.04 -14.48
N GLU A 255 -20.62 -1.34 -15.47
CA GLU A 255 -20.91 -1.15 -16.88
C GLU A 255 -22.17 -1.91 -17.32
N THR A 256 -22.35 -3.14 -16.84
CA THR A 256 -23.53 -3.95 -17.14
C THR A 256 -24.82 -3.39 -16.51
N ARG A 257 -24.73 -2.75 -15.34
CA ARG A 257 -25.88 -2.08 -14.72
C ARG A 257 -26.27 -0.80 -15.46
N ASP A 258 -25.30 0.04 -15.79
CA ASP A 258 -25.54 1.30 -16.51
C ASP A 258 -26.13 1.03 -17.92
N SER A 259 -25.73 -0.07 -18.57
CA SER A 259 -26.28 -0.52 -19.85
C SER A 259 -27.71 -1.09 -19.73
N GLY A 260 -28.07 -1.64 -18.57
CA GLY A 260 -29.41 -2.19 -18.32
C GLY A 260 -30.48 -1.12 -18.01
N ASP A 261 -30.08 0.01 -17.42
CA ASP A 261 -31.01 1.10 -17.05
C ASP A 261 -31.23 2.09 -18.21
N GLY A 262 -30.33 2.06 -19.26
CA GLY A 262 -30.47 2.86 -20.48
C GLY A 262 -31.38 2.28 -21.58
N GLY A 263 -32.11 1.21 -21.31
CA GLY A 263 -32.85 0.44 -22.30
C GLY A 263 -34.14 1.08 -22.83
N ASP A 264 -34.55 2.32 -22.45
CA ASP A 264 -35.81 2.92 -22.88
C ASP A 264 -35.73 4.38 -23.38
N SER A 265 -34.56 4.82 -23.82
CA SER A 265 -34.47 6.08 -24.59
C SER A 265 -33.96 5.80 -26.00
N GLY A 266 -34.88 5.33 -26.85
CA GLY A 266 -34.69 5.15 -28.29
C GLY A 266 -34.47 6.47 -29.01
N LEU A 267 -33.26 6.98 -28.99
CA LEU A 267 -32.73 7.98 -29.93
C LEU A 267 -31.36 7.53 -30.42
N LYS A 268 -31.41 6.61 -31.41
CA LYS A 268 -30.27 6.39 -32.31
C LYS A 268 -30.03 7.72 -33.03
N GLN A 269 -29.01 8.46 -32.64
CA GLN A 269 -28.48 9.54 -33.48
C GLN A 269 -27.83 8.92 -34.73
N PRO A 270 -28.19 9.35 -35.94
CA PRO A 270 -27.54 8.88 -37.15
C PRO A 270 -26.13 9.43 -37.20
N LEU A 271 -25.18 8.53 -37.50
CA LEU A 271 -23.80 8.85 -37.92
C LEU A 271 -23.87 9.87 -39.06
N VAL A 272 -23.48 11.10 -38.81
CA VAL A 272 -23.12 12.05 -39.88
C VAL A 272 -21.63 11.84 -40.16
N ALA A 273 -21.38 11.15 -41.29
CA ALA A 273 -20.09 11.13 -41.93
C ALA A 273 -19.84 12.49 -42.59
N VAL A 274 -18.75 13.17 -42.24
CA VAL A 274 -17.91 14.03 -43.09
C VAL A 274 -16.47 13.91 -42.59
#